data_59a3acad6eac78c27b1e679129a26740
#
_entry.id   59a3acad6eac78c27b1e679129a26740
#
_cell.length_a   1.000
_cell.length_b   1.000
_cell.length_c   1.000
_cell.angle_alpha   90.00
_cell.angle_beta   90.00
_cell.angle_gamma   90.00
#
_symmetry.space_group_name_H-M   'P 1'
#
loop_
_entity.id
_entity.type
_entity.pdbx_description
1 polymer ?
#
loop_
_entity_poly.entity_id
_entity_poly.type
_entity_poly.pdbx_seq_one_letter_code
_entity_poly.pdbx_strand_id
1 'polypeptide(L)'
;DARKYQSSWMNPGFNDDLWTAPVITKTEMELKVQTSAPLTVRDQLPVVRKYQNSKGNWIFDFGQNFSGIVRLKVRGYGGHKVTMKPGELLEKDSTVNQRASGGPYFWSYTLSGKGVEEWHPQFTYYGFRYVEVSGAEKLELIELAGMHTTNSAPEVGHFSCSLPMFNKIYELIDWSVRSNLASILTDCPHREKLGWLEVAHLMQYAMQYRYQLNGLYSKVMGDI
;
A
#
# COMPACT_ATOMS: atom_id res chain seq x y z
N ASP A 1 -1.95 -4.00 17.89
CA ASP A 1 -1.95 -5.06 18.91
C ASP A 1 -3.33 -5.70 18.95
N ALA A 2 -3.46 -6.92 18.40
CA ALA A 2 -4.74 -7.60 18.26
C ALA A 2 -5.39 -8.00 19.60
N ARG A 3 -4.64 -8.03 20.69
CA ARG A 3 -5.21 -8.27 22.02
C ARG A 3 -6.10 -7.12 22.50
N LYS A 4 -5.90 -5.92 21.94
CA LYS A 4 -6.64 -4.69 22.25
C LYS A 4 -7.68 -4.33 21.21
N TYR A 5 -7.74 -5.09 20.09
CA TYR A 5 -8.64 -4.79 19.00
C TYR A 5 -10.08 -5.16 19.38
N GLN A 6 -10.97 -4.22 19.17
CA GLN A 6 -12.41 -4.37 19.39
C GLN A 6 -13.10 -4.41 18.02
N SER A 7 -13.50 -5.60 17.58
CA SER A 7 -13.98 -5.84 16.20
C SER A 7 -15.25 -5.06 15.81
N SER A 8 -16.02 -4.61 16.80
CA SER A 8 -17.28 -3.89 16.58
C SER A 8 -17.17 -2.36 16.63
N TRP A 9 -15.96 -1.80 16.77
CA TRP A 9 -15.77 -0.35 16.98
C TRP A 9 -16.32 0.54 15.86
N MET A 10 -16.48 -0.02 14.67
CA MET A 10 -17.04 0.69 13.51
C MET A 10 -18.57 0.57 13.39
N ASN A 11 -19.20 -0.23 14.24
CA ASN A 11 -20.64 -0.46 14.15
C ASN A 11 -21.43 0.63 14.87
N PRO A 12 -22.60 1.03 14.35
CA PRO A 12 -23.51 1.89 15.09
C PRO A 12 -23.86 1.29 16.46
N GLY A 13 -23.86 2.12 17.50
CA GLY A 13 -24.17 1.69 18.87
C GLY A 13 -23.01 0.99 19.60
N PHE A 14 -21.78 1.06 19.06
CA PHE A 14 -20.62 0.61 19.82
C PHE A 14 -20.48 1.42 21.10
N ASN A 15 -20.24 0.72 22.23
CA ASN A 15 -19.97 1.39 23.51
C ASN A 15 -18.52 1.80 23.60
N ASP A 16 -18.26 3.11 23.60
CA ASP A 16 -16.95 3.74 23.68
C ASP A 16 -16.65 4.39 25.05
N ASP A 17 -17.41 4.09 26.09
CA ASP A 17 -17.26 4.67 27.43
C ASP A 17 -15.84 4.51 28.01
N LEU A 18 -15.12 3.48 27.59
CA LEU A 18 -13.73 3.21 28.00
C LEU A 18 -12.69 3.87 27.11
N TRP A 19 -13.09 4.60 26.08
CA TRP A 19 -12.16 5.28 25.18
C TRP A 19 -11.79 6.66 25.74
N THR A 20 -10.58 7.09 25.42
CA THR A 20 -10.16 8.46 25.74
C THR A 20 -10.93 9.42 24.85
N ALA A 21 -11.51 10.46 25.43
CA ALA A 21 -12.23 11.47 24.67
C ALA A 21 -11.30 12.11 23.60
N PRO A 22 -11.78 12.34 22.38
CA PRO A 22 -11.00 12.97 21.34
C PRO A 22 -10.72 14.45 21.69
N VAL A 23 -9.62 14.96 21.17
CA VAL A 23 -9.34 16.39 21.21
C VAL A 23 -10.23 17.10 20.18
N ILE A 24 -11.09 17.98 20.66
CA ILE A 24 -11.97 18.77 19.79
C ILE A 24 -11.20 20.04 19.39
N THR A 25 -10.98 20.19 18.09
CA THR A 25 -10.39 21.42 17.52
C THR A 25 -11.47 22.17 16.75
N LYS A 26 -11.50 23.48 16.91
CA LYS A 26 -12.32 24.34 16.04
C LYS A 26 -11.60 24.49 14.70
N THR A 27 -12.31 24.26 13.63
CA THR A 27 -11.80 24.46 12.26
C THR A 27 -12.86 25.19 11.44
N GLU A 28 -12.42 26.06 10.57
CA GLU A 28 -13.27 26.72 9.57
C GLU A 28 -13.30 25.96 8.24
N MET A 29 -12.69 24.78 8.18
CA MET A 29 -12.68 23.96 6.96
C MET A 29 -14.08 23.48 6.60
N GLU A 30 -14.45 23.71 5.36
CA GLU A 30 -15.69 23.20 4.77
C GLU A 30 -15.51 21.74 4.37
N LEU A 31 -16.46 20.88 4.78
CA LEU A 31 -16.51 19.49 4.32
C LEU A 31 -17.10 19.46 2.91
N LYS A 32 -16.36 18.89 1.95
CA LYS A 32 -16.79 18.74 0.56
C LYS A 32 -16.92 17.28 0.17
N VAL A 33 -17.81 17.01 -0.76
CA VAL A 33 -17.94 15.66 -1.36
C VAL A 33 -16.67 15.35 -2.15
N GLN A 34 -16.15 14.14 -1.96
CA GLN A 34 -14.99 13.65 -2.72
C GLN A 34 -15.38 13.51 -4.20
N THR A 35 -14.67 14.20 -5.08
CA THR A 35 -14.87 14.13 -6.54
C THR A 35 -13.96 13.12 -7.22
N SER A 36 -12.79 12.85 -6.65
CA SER A 36 -11.86 11.81 -7.12
C SER A 36 -12.35 10.43 -6.71
N ALA A 37 -12.16 9.45 -7.58
CA ALA A 37 -12.44 8.05 -7.23
C ALA A 37 -11.60 7.62 -6.01
N PRO A 38 -12.13 6.74 -5.14
CA PRO A 38 -11.44 6.33 -3.92
C PRO A 38 -10.22 5.45 -4.20
N LEU A 39 -9.27 5.43 -3.25
CA LEU A 39 -8.25 4.39 -3.21
C LEU A 39 -8.89 3.06 -2.83
N THR A 40 -8.63 2.05 -3.63
CA THR A 40 -9.09 0.68 -3.39
C THR A 40 -7.97 -0.32 -3.62
N VAL A 41 -8.12 -1.50 -3.06
CA VAL A 41 -7.28 -2.65 -3.46
C VAL A 41 -7.77 -3.11 -4.82
N ARG A 42 -6.89 -3.00 -5.82
CA ARG A 42 -7.20 -3.39 -7.19
C ARG A 42 -6.76 -4.81 -7.50
N ASP A 43 -5.51 -5.11 -7.17
CA ASP A 43 -4.88 -6.39 -7.48
C ASP A 43 -4.31 -7.02 -6.21
N GLN A 44 -4.38 -8.34 -6.14
CA GLN A 44 -3.67 -9.12 -5.14
C GLN A 44 -2.49 -9.82 -5.80
N LEU A 45 -1.28 -9.50 -5.34
CA LEU A 45 -0.06 -10.07 -5.86
C LEU A 45 0.40 -11.23 -4.98
N PRO A 46 0.53 -12.45 -5.55
CA PRO A 46 1.11 -13.58 -4.82
C PRO A 46 2.61 -13.39 -4.64
N VAL A 47 3.17 -14.07 -3.65
CA VAL A 47 4.61 -14.19 -3.49
C VAL A 47 5.14 -15.13 -4.58
N VAL A 48 6.06 -14.65 -5.41
CA VAL A 48 6.71 -15.46 -6.46
C VAL A 48 7.97 -16.17 -5.95
N ARG A 49 8.59 -15.64 -4.90
CA ARG A 49 9.78 -16.24 -4.30
C ARG A 49 9.84 -15.91 -2.80
N LYS A 50 10.19 -16.94 -1.99
CA LYS A 50 10.40 -16.83 -0.55
C LYS A 50 11.73 -17.49 -0.16
N TYR A 51 12.55 -16.79 0.62
CA TYR A 51 13.86 -17.29 1.10
C TYR A 51 14.29 -16.53 2.35
N GLN A 52 15.30 -17.03 3.04
CA GLN A 52 15.89 -16.32 4.19
C GLN A 52 17.12 -15.53 3.76
N ASN A 53 17.28 -14.34 4.34
CA ASN A 53 18.51 -13.55 4.20
C ASN A 53 19.60 -14.01 5.18
N SER A 54 20.77 -13.39 5.14
CA SER A 54 21.90 -13.72 6.01
C SER A 54 21.64 -13.57 7.52
N LYS A 55 20.59 -12.82 7.90
CA LYS A 55 20.16 -12.60 9.28
C LYS A 55 19.08 -13.58 9.74
N GLY A 56 18.67 -14.53 8.88
CA GLY A 56 17.61 -15.48 9.18
C GLY A 56 16.19 -14.92 8.98
N ASN A 57 16.03 -13.66 8.57
CA ASN A 57 14.73 -13.08 8.28
C ASN A 57 14.19 -13.59 6.95
N TRP A 58 12.87 -13.77 6.86
CA TRP A 58 12.23 -14.17 5.61
C TRP A 58 12.11 -13.00 4.65
N ILE A 59 12.51 -13.20 3.41
CA ILE A 59 12.31 -12.29 2.29
C ILE A 59 11.19 -12.83 1.41
N PHE A 60 10.21 -11.99 1.15
CA PHE A 60 9.10 -12.25 0.23
C PHE A 60 9.26 -11.34 -0.98
N ASP A 61 9.44 -11.93 -2.17
CA ASP A 61 9.51 -11.23 -3.46
C ASP A 61 8.17 -11.40 -4.19
N PHE A 62 7.52 -10.29 -4.50
CA PHE A 62 6.25 -10.27 -5.25
C PHE A 62 6.46 -10.24 -6.78
N GLY A 63 7.71 -10.18 -7.25
CA GLY A 63 8.03 -10.16 -8.68
C GLY A 63 7.77 -8.82 -9.38
N GLN A 64 6.90 -7.99 -8.83
CA GLN A 64 6.49 -6.69 -9.35
C GLN A 64 6.66 -5.62 -8.27
N ASN A 65 7.18 -4.43 -8.65
CA ASN A 65 7.17 -3.25 -7.79
C ASN A 65 5.79 -2.58 -7.89
N PHE A 66 5.15 -2.27 -6.76
CA PHE A 66 3.82 -1.67 -6.72
C PHE A 66 3.60 -0.84 -5.46
N SER A 67 2.63 0.05 -5.50
CA SER A 67 2.13 0.74 -4.31
C SER A 67 1.08 -0.10 -3.59
N GLY A 68 1.13 -0.15 -2.27
CA GLY A 68 0.10 -0.89 -1.55
C GLY A 68 0.47 -1.27 -0.13
N ILE A 69 -0.21 -2.27 0.35
CA ILE A 69 -0.08 -2.87 1.67
C ILE A 69 0.11 -4.38 1.55
N VAL A 70 0.30 -5.04 2.67
CA VAL A 70 0.31 -6.51 2.74
C VAL A 70 -0.92 -7.04 3.45
N ARG A 71 -1.39 -8.23 3.07
CA ARG A 71 -2.29 -9.06 3.86
C ARG A 71 -1.49 -10.19 4.49
N LEU A 72 -1.48 -10.22 5.80
CA LEU A 72 -0.83 -11.25 6.61
C LEU A 72 -1.85 -12.24 7.13
N LYS A 73 -1.60 -13.55 6.97
CA LYS A 73 -2.36 -14.62 7.61
C LYS A 73 -1.39 -15.48 8.43
N VAL A 74 -1.62 -15.55 9.72
CA VAL A 74 -0.64 -16.07 10.68
C VAL A 74 -1.31 -16.79 11.84
N ARG A 75 -0.60 -17.75 12.46
CA ARG A 75 -0.97 -18.39 13.72
C ARG A 75 0.22 -18.40 14.68
N GLY A 76 -0.03 -18.09 15.95
CA GLY A 76 1.00 -18.08 16.98
C GLY A 76 0.44 -17.70 18.35
N TYR A 77 1.32 -17.43 19.32
CA TYR A 77 0.85 -17.09 20.66
C TYR A 77 0.51 -15.61 20.77
N GLY A 78 -0.40 -15.31 21.71
CA GLY A 78 -0.76 -13.95 22.07
C GLY A 78 0.44 -13.15 22.56
N GLY A 79 0.55 -11.91 22.09
CA GLY A 79 1.66 -11.01 22.42
C GLY A 79 2.89 -11.17 21.54
N HIS A 80 2.98 -12.20 20.70
CA HIS A 80 4.08 -12.33 19.75
C HIS A 80 3.97 -11.25 18.66
N LYS A 81 5.08 -10.59 18.37
CA LYS A 81 5.15 -9.48 17.41
C LYS A 81 5.90 -9.92 16.16
N VAL A 82 5.24 -9.78 15.02
CA VAL A 82 5.85 -9.91 13.69
C VAL A 82 6.06 -8.51 13.10
N THR A 83 7.21 -8.29 12.48
CA THR A 83 7.55 -7.03 11.83
C THR A 83 7.79 -7.28 10.34
N MET A 84 7.19 -6.44 9.49
CA MET A 84 7.25 -6.51 8.04
C MET A 84 7.84 -5.21 7.51
N LYS A 85 9.01 -5.28 6.89
CA LYS A 85 9.76 -4.15 6.36
C LYS A 85 9.66 -4.17 4.83
N PRO A 86 8.87 -3.26 4.21
CA PRO A 86 8.76 -3.18 2.76
C PRO A 86 9.95 -2.47 2.13
N GLY A 87 10.22 -2.76 0.86
CA GLY A 87 11.19 -2.02 0.07
C GLY A 87 11.22 -2.45 -1.39
N GLU A 88 11.74 -1.57 -2.24
CA GLU A 88 11.81 -1.77 -3.68
C GLU A 88 13.06 -2.53 -4.10
N LEU A 89 14.13 -2.43 -3.31
CA LEU A 89 15.44 -3.00 -3.58
C LEU A 89 15.95 -3.81 -2.39
N LEU A 90 16.92 -4.67 -2.68
CA LEU A 90 17.67 -5.43 -1.69
C LEU A 90 19.13 -4.98 -1.62
N GLU A 91 19.74 -5.14 -0.45
CA GLU A 91 21.18 -5.09 -0.26
C GLU A 91 21.86 -6.36 -0.78
N LYS A 92 23.18 -6.37 -0.83
CA LYS A 92 23.97 -7.55 -1.26
C LYS A 92 23.72 -8.78 -0.37
N ASP A 93 23.42 -8.57 0.90
CA ASP A 93 23.09 -9.61 1.89
C ASP A 93 21.61 -10.01 1.87
N SER A 94 20.87 -9.55 0.87
CA SER A 94 19.43 -9.76 0.71
C SER A 94 18.57 -9.14 1.82
N THR A 95 19.08 -8.20 2.61
CA THR A 95 18.21 -7.39 3.47
C THR A 95 17.50 -6.32 2.64
N VAL A 96 16.30 -5.92 3.06
CA VAL A 96 15.55 -4.86 2.37
C VAL A 96 16.25 -3.52 2.52
N ASN A 97 16.55 -2.89 1.39
CA ASN A 97 17.17 -1.56 1.30
C ASN A 97 16.09 -0.47 1.33
N GLN A 98 16.14 0.41 2.32
CA GLN A 98 15.26 1.57 2.44
C GLN A 98 16.02 2.91 2.41
N ARG A 99 17.27 2.92 1.97
CA ARG A 99 18.09 4.17 1.99
C ARG A 99 17.47 5.28 1.16
N ALA A 100 16.88 4.94 0.02
CA ALA A 100 16.21 5.90 -0.85
C ALA A 100 14.78 6.25 -0.40
N SER A 101 14.21 5.52 0.56
CA SER A 101 12.80 5.67 0.95
C SER A 101 12.57 6.67 2.08
N GLY A 102 13.62 7.29 2.65
CA GLY A 102 13.49 8.17 3.81
C GLY A 102 13.13 7.43 5.12
N GLY A 103 13.18 6.08 5.11
CA GLY A 103 12.84 5.22 6.25
C GLY A 103 13.67 5.44 7.50
N PRO A 104 13.45 4.62 8.55
CA PRO A 104 12.89 3.26 8.45
C PRO A 104 11.37 3.20 8.44
N TYR A 105 10.82 2.46 7.49
CA TYR A 105 9.40 2.12 7.42
C TYR A 105 9.18 0.65 7.74
N PHE A 106 8.14 0.33 8.49
CA PHE A 106 7.73 -1.04 8.74
C PHE A 106 6.28 -1.11 9.20
N TRP A 107 5.67 -2.24 8.99
CA TRP A 107 4.43 -2.61 9.64
C TRP A 107 4.73 -3.61 10.74
N SER A 108 3.94 -3.59 11.80
CA SER A 108 4.03 -4.60 12.84
C SER A 108 2.66 -5.07 13.29
N TYR A 109 2.56 -6.35 13.56
CA TYR A 109 1.37 -6.97 14.08
C TYR A 109 1.71 -7.75 15.35
N THR A 110 0.97 -7.50 16.43
CA THR A 110 1.08 -8.27 17.67
C THR A 110 -0.13 -9.16 17.77
N LEU A 111 0.09 -10.47 17.80
CA LEU A 111 -0.95 -11.49 17.73
C LEU A 111 -1.82 -11.49 18.99
N SER A 112 -3.09 -11.83 18.82
CA SER A 112 -4.02 -12.11 19.94
C SER A 112 -3.81 -13.50 20.53
N GLY A 113 -3.34 -14.46 19.72
CA GLY A 113 -3.18 -15.87 20.08
C GLY A 113 -4.45 -16.70 19.92
N LYS A 114 -5.47 -16.18 19.27
CA LYS A 114 -6.79 -16.82 19.11
C LYS A 114 -6.93 -17.57 17.77
N GLY A 115 -6.02 -18.51 17.50
CA GLY A 115 -6.07 -19.33 16.28
C GLY A 115 -5.41 -18.67 15.08
N VAL A 116 -6.02 -18.82 13.91
CA VAL A 116 -5.55 -18.15 12.68
C VAL A 116 -6.03 -16.71 12.68
N GLU A 117 -5.10 -15.80 12.52
CA GLU A 117 -5.37 -14.36 12.48
C GLU A 117 -5.05 -13.83 11.08
N GLU A 118 -5.93 -12.99 10.56
CA GLU A 118 -5.73 -12.26 9.31
C GLU A 118 -5.68 -10.75 9.60
N TRP A 119 -4.71 -10.08 9.01
CA TRP A 119 -4.47 -8.66 9.26
C TRP A 119 -3.87 -7.96 8.04
N HIS A 120 -4.18 -6.69 7.90
CA HIS A 120 -3.54 -5.75 6.99
C HIS A 120 -3.37 -4.38 7.67
N PRO A 121 -2.36 -3.57 7.30
CA PRO A 121 -2.25 -2.20 7.79
C PRO A 121 -3.39 -1.33 7.28
N GLN A 122 -3.76 -0.31 8.05
CA GLN A 122 -4.77 0.68 7.71
C GLN A 122 -4.14 2.08 7.65
N PHE A 123 -4.72 2.96 6.85
CA PHE A 123 -4.33 4.38 6.71
C PHE A 123 -2.88 4.60 6.28
N THR A 124 -2.31 3.66 5.55
CA THR A 124 -0.93 3.72 5.05
C THR A 124 -0.78 2.87 3.79
N TYR A 125 0.22 3.19 2.97
CA TYR A 125 0.73 2.35 1.89
C TYR A 125 2.21 2.67 1.65
N TYR A 126 2.94 1.78 0.99
CA TYR A 126 4.30 2.01 0.53
C TYR A 126 4.48 1.49 -0.90
N GLY A 127 5.53 1.99 -1.59
CA GLY A 127 6.05 1.38 -2.80
C GLY A 127 7.01 0.26 -2.42
N PHE A 128 6.79 -0.95 -2.91
CA PHE A 128 7.67 -2.09 -2.62
C PHE A 128 7.50 -3.23 -3.63
N ARG A 129 8.56 -4.01 -3.75
CA ARG A 129 8.57 -5.33 -4.38
C ARG A 129 8.86 -6.42 -3.36
N TYR A 130 9.66 -6.09 -2.35
CA TYR A 130 10.13 -7.03 -1.34
C TYR A 130 9.56 -6.68 0.03
N VAL A 131 9.32 -7.71 0.84
CA VAL A 131 9.03 -7.56 2.26
C VAL A 131 9.94 -8.47 3.06
N GLU A 132 10.72 -7.87 3.95
CA GLU A 132 11.51 -8.59 4.94
C GLU A 132 10.67 -8.78 6.21
N VAL A 133 10.50 -10.04 6.62
CA VAL A 133 9.71 -10.42 7.79
C VAL A 133 10.63 -10.93 8.87
N SER A 134 10.60 -10.30 10.04
CA SER A 134 11.30 -10.70 11.25
C SER A 134 10.31 -11.03 12.38
N GLY A 135 10.78 -11.81 13.37
CA GLY A 135 9.93 -12.30 14.45
C GLY A 135 8.99 -13.43 14.02
N ALA A 136 9.30 -14.14 12.94
CA ALA A 136 8.47 -15.24 12.44
C ALA A 136 8.95 -16.64 12.86
N GLU A 137 10.03 -16.74 13.66
CA GLU A 137 10.70 -18.02 14.00
C GLU A 137 9.79 -18.95 14.82
N LYS A 138 8.85 -18.37 15.55
CA LYS A 138 7.91 -19.09 16.44
C LYS A 138 6.46 -18.98 15.97
N LEU A 139 6.25 -18.65 14.71
CA LEU A 139 4.95 -18.45 14.10
C LEU A 139 4.75 -19.40 12.91
N GLU A 140 3.53 -19.82 12.72
CA GLU A 140 3.08 -20.37 11.44
C GLU A 140 2.65 -19.21 10.54
N LEU A 141 3.54 -18.75 9.67
CA LEU A 141 3.22 -17.76 8.65
C LEU A 141 2.54 -18.48 7.48
N ILE A 142 1.20 -18.43 7.45
CA ILE A 142 0.35 -19.17 6.53
C ILE A 142 0.37 -18.52 5.15
N GLU A 143 0.19 -17.18 5.11
CA GLU A 143 0.16 -16.41 3.86
C GLU A 143 0.67 -14.99 4.09
N LEU A 144 1.41 -14.48 3.11
CA LEU A 144 1.66 -13.06 2.93
C LEU A 144 1.34 -12.73 1.48
N ALA A 145 0.40 -11.82 1.24
CA ALA A 145 0.02 -11.35 -0.10
C ALA A 145 0.23 -9.84 -0.22
N GLY A 146 0.66 -9.40 -1.39
CA GLY A 146 0.70 -7.98 -1.75
C GLY A 146 -0.70 -7.51 -2.15
N MET A 147 -1.14 -6.37 -1.65
CA MET A 147 -2.42 -5.75 -1.93
C MET A 147 -2.15 -4.43 -2.64
N HIS A 148 -2.14 -4.44 -3.98
CA HIS A 148 -1.92 -3.22 -4.75
C HIS A 148 -3.08 -2.24 -4.57
N THR A 149 -2.78 -1.05 -4.08
CA THR A 149 -3.75 0.03 -3.87
C THR A 149 -3.54 1.14 -4.87
N THR A 150 -4.61 1.56 -5.52
CA THR A 150 -4.62 2.64 -6.50
C THR A 150 -5.97 3.33 -6.50
N ASN A 151 -6.06 4.48 -7.15
CA ASN A 151 -7.31 5.14 -7.44
C ASN A 151 -8.18 4.23 -8.33
N SER A 152 -9.46 4.10 -7.99
CA SER A 152 -10.40 3.21 -8.69
C SER A 152 -11.02 3.85 -9.95
N ALA A 153 -10.35 4.83 -10.56
CA ALA A 153 -10.79 5.43 -11.81
C ALA A 153 -11.00 4.36 -12.91
N PRO A 154 -12.11 4.44 -13.66
CA PRO A 154 -12.39 3.48 -14.73
C PRO A 154 -11.30 3.48 -15.81
N GLU A 155 -10.96 2.31 -16.31
CA GLU A 155 -10.14 2.17 -17.51
C GLU A 155 -10.99 2.48 -18.75
N VAL A 156 -10.46 3.32 -19.63
CA VAL A 156 -11.15 3.76 -20.85
C VAL A 156 -10.36 3.47 -22.12
N GLY A 157 -9.11 3.05 -22.00
CA GLY A 157 -8.27 2.76 -23.14
C GLY A 157 -7.29 1.62 -22.89
N HIS A 158 -6.86 1.00 -23.99
CA HIS A 158 -5.86 -0.07 -23.99
C HIS A 158 -5.00 0.05 -25.24
N PHE A 159 -3.72 -0.30 -25.12
CA PHE A 159 -2.80 -0.37 -26.23
C PHE A 159 -2.21 -1.76 -26.37
N SER A 160 -2.17 -2.28 -27.59
CA SER A 160 -1.41 -3.46 -27.95
C SER A 160 -0.94 -3.38 -29.40
N CYS A 161 0.20 -3.96 -29.72
CA CYS A 161 0.72 -4.05 -31.08
C CYS A 161 1.52 -5.35 -31.28
N SER A 162 1.92 -5.61 -32.54
CA SER A 162 2.68 -6.80 -32.91
C SER A 162 4.13 -6.82 -32.39
N LEU A 163 4.64 -5.69 -31.90
CA LEU A 163 6.01 -5.59 -31.37
C LEU A 163 6.00 -5.75 -29.83
N PRO A 164 6.50 -6.88 -29.28
CA PRO A 164 6.41 -7.17 -27.86
C PRO A 164 7.08 -6.10 -26.95
N MET A 165 8.12 -5.46 -27.46
CA MET A 165 8.82 -4.41 -26.73
C MET A 165 7.91 -3.23 -26.38
N PHE A 166 7.07 -2.76 -27.30
CA PHE A 166 6.14 -1.66 -27.04
C PHE A 166 5.04 -2.06 -26.07
N ASN A 167 4.54 -3.31 -26.16
CA ASN A 167 3.60 -3.83 -25.18
C ASN A 167 4.20 -3.84 -23.78
N LYS A 168 5.49 -4.23 -23.66
CA LYS A 168 6.20 -4.21 -22.38
C LYS A 168 6.43 -2.81 -21.83
N ILE A 169 6.77 -1.84 -22.70
CA ILE A 169 6.89 -0.43 -22.31
C ILE A 169 5.54 0.08 -21.78
N TYR A 170 4.45 -0.23 -22.48
CA TYR A 170 3.10 0.14 -22.04
C TYR A 170 2.77 -0.43 -20.66
N GLU A 171 3.06 -1.71 -20.39
CA GLU A 171 2.86 -2.33 -19.08
C GLU A 171 3.68 -1.63 -17.98
N LEU A 172 4.94 -1.28 -18.25
CA LEU A 172 5.81 -0.59 -17.29
C LEU A 172 5.28 0.81 -16.95
N ILE A 173 4.80 1.54 -17.96
CA ILE A 173 4.17 2.85 -17.77
C ILE A 173 2.88 2.69 -16.95
N ASP A 174 2.04 1.71 -17.28
CA ASP A 174 0.78 1.46 -16.57
C ASP A 174 1.01 1.11 -15.08
N TRP A 175 1.99 0.26 -14.76
CA TRP A 175 2.37 -0.03 -13.38
C TRP A 175 2.88 1.21 -12.64
N SER A 176 3.68 2.04 -13.30
CA SER A 176 4.17 3.29 -12.72
C SER A 176 3.02 4.27 -12.44
N VAL A 177 2.13 4.46 -13.40
CA VAL A 177 0.94 5.31 -13.25
C VAL A 177 0.07 4.82 -12.10
N ARG A 178 -0.33 3.55 -12.09
CA ARG A 178 -1.18 2.98 -11.04
C ARG A 178 -0.55 3.06 -9.66
N SER A 179 0.76 2.89 -9.57
CA SER A 179 1.48 2.97 -8.29
C SER A 179 1.56 4.40 -7.73
N ASN A 180 1.33 5.40 -8.57
CA ASN A 180 1.35 6.81 -8.17
C ASN A 180 -0.03 7.48 -8.24
N LEU A 181 -1.04 6.77 -8.71
CA LEU A 181 -2.41 7.28 -8.82
C LEU A 181 -3.16 7.08 -7.50
N ALA A 182 -3.10 8.10 -6.66
CA ALA A 182 -3.78 8.15 -5.37
C ALA A 182 -4.97 9.15 -5.39
N SER A 183 -5.15 9.95 -4.36
CA SER A 183 -6.10 11.07 -4.38
C SER A 183 -5.57 12.27 -5.18
N ILE A 184 -4.30 12.22 -5.53
CA ILE A 184 -3.54 13.04 -6.48
C ILE A 184 -2.62 12.11 -7.25
N LEU A 185 -1.94 12.60 -8.28
CA LEU A 185 -0.82 11.90 -8.87
C LEU A 185 0.44 12.22 -8.05
N THR A 186 1.01 11.20 -7.40
CA THR A 186 2.22 11.35 -6.60
C THR A 186 3.47 11.16 -7.45
N ASP A 187 4.58 11.77 -7.03
CA ASP A 187 5.91 11.63 -7.66
C ASP A 187 6.51 10.23 -7.43
N CYS A 188 6.29 9.68 -6.24
CA CYS A 188 6.76 8.34 -5.88
C CYS A 188 5.88 7.73 -4.77
N PRO A 189 5.69 6.38 -4.74
CA PRO A 189 4.85 5.73 -3.73
C PRO A 189 5.61 5.36 -2.46
N HIS A 190 6.93 5.54 -2.40
CA HIS A 190 7.79 5.01 -1.33
C HIS A 190 8.37 6.06 -0.40
N ARG A 191 8.54 7.32 -0.82
CA ARG A 191 9.20 8.37 -0.02
C ARG A 191 8.32 9.61 0.15
N GLU A 192 8.29 10.49 -0.86
CA GLU A 192 7.72 11.83 -0.76
C GLU A 192 6.20 11.79 -0.78
N LYS A 193 5.62 11.05 -1.74
CA LYS A 193 4.16 10.95 -1.97
C LYS A 193 3.52 12.31 -2.18
N LEU A 194 4.24 13.22 -2.83
CA LEU A 194 3.80 14.59 -3.09
C LEU A 194 3.18 14.73 -4.47
N GLY A 195 2.15 15.56 -4.54
CA GLY A 195 1.42 15.86 -5.78
C GLY A 195 1.99 17.08 -6.48
N TRP A 196 3.18 16.97 -7.05
CA TRP A 196 3.76 18.04 -7.84
C TRP A 196 2.91 18.36 -9.07
N LEU A 197 2.56 19.61 -9.28
CA LEU A 197 1.76 20.05 -10.45
C LEU A 197 2.45 19.72 -11.76
N GLU A 198 3.77 19.79 -11.80
CA GLU A 198 4.59 19.40 -12.94
C GLU A 198 4.34 17.94 -13.33
N VAL A 199 4.29 17.02 -12.36
CA VAL A 199 4.04 15.58 -12.62
C VAL A 199 2.63 15.41 -13.18
N ALA A 200 1.63 16.07 -12.61
CA ALA A 200 0.26 16.04 -13.12
C ALA A 200 0.16 16.58 -14.55
N HIS A 201 0.89 17.65 -14.88
CA HIS A 201 0.94 18.24 -16.22
C HIS A 201 1.62 17.33 -17.23
N LEU A 202 2.82 16.81 -16.91
CA LEU A 202 3.59 15.98 -17.85
C LEU A 202 2.92 14.64 -18.14
N MET A 203 2.26 14.04 -17.15
CA MET A 203 1.66 12.72 -17.27
C MET A 203 0.21 12.73 -17.77
N GLN A 204 -0.44 13.89 -17.89
CA GLN A 204 -1.87 14.00 -18.16
C GLN A 204 -2.31 13.20 -19.41
N TYR A 205 -1.61 13.34 -20.53
CA TYR A 205 -1.99 12.65 -21.76
C TYR A 205 -1.83 11.14 -21.65
N ALA A 206 -0.70 10.66 -21.13
CA ALA A 206 -0.47 9.24 -20.93
C ALA A 206 -1.57 8.60 -20.06
N MET A 207 -1.98 9.32 -18.99
CA MET A 207 -3.02 8.83 -18.09
C MET A 207 -4.42 8.90 -18.70
N GLN A 208 -4.76 9.98 -19.41
CA GLN A 208 -6.09 10.16 -20.03
C GLN A 208 -6.36 9.14 -21.15
N TYR A 209 -5.33 8.65 -21.85
CA TYR A 209 -5.50 7.55 -22.81
C TYR A 209 -5.87 6.23 -22.13
N ARG A 210 -5.62 6.08 -20.85
CA ARG A 210 -5.84 4.84 -20.11
C ARG A 210 -7.00 4.92 -19.13
N TYR A 211 -7.19 6.06 -18.45
CA TYR A 211 -8.11 6.21 -17.32
C TYR A 211 -9.02 7.42 -17.45
N GLN A 212 -10.25 7.30 -16.94
CA GLN A 212 -11.17 8.42 -16.80
C GLN A 212 -10.84 9.23 -15.55
N LEU A 213 -10.12 10.34 -15.70
CA LEU A 213 -9.54 11.10 -14.59
C LEU A 213 -10.17 12.47 -14.35
N ASN A 214 -11.37 12.75 -14.91
CA ASN A 214 -12.00 14.06 -14.75
C ASN A 214 -12.17 14.47 -13.29
N GLY A 215 -12.62 13.54 -12.42
CA GLY A 215 -12.78 13.79 -10.99
C GLY A 215 -11.46 14.06 -10.27
N LEU A 216 -10.38 13.33 -10.65
CA LEU A 216 -9.05 13.55 -10.11
C LEU A 216 -8.51 14.93 -10.47
N TYR A 217 -8.58 15.31 -11.75
CA TYR A 217 -8.11 16.63 -12.19
C TYR A 217 -8.94 17.77 -11.62
N SER A 218 -10.26 17.61 -11.50
CA SER A 218 -11.12 18.60 -10.82
C SER A 218 -10.69 18.79 -9.37
N LYS A 219 -10.34 17.70 -8.66
CA LYS A 219 -9.82 17.79 -7.30
C LYS A 219 -8.46 18.50 -7.28
N VAL A 220 -7.50 18.09 -8.11
CA VAL A 220 -6.17 18.71 -8.16
C VAL A 220 -6.25 20.20 -8.43
N MET A 221 -7.11 20.63 -9.34
CA MET A 221 -7.34 22.05 -9.62
C MET A 221 -8.03 22.80 -8.47
N GLY A 222 -8.81 22.10 -7.66
CA GLY A 222 -9.43 22.67 -6.47
C GLY A 222 -8.53 22.73 -5.24
N ASP A 223 -7.42 22.01 -5.25
CA ASP A 223 -6.40 22.00 -4.18
C ASP A 223 -5.36 23.13 -4.34
N ILE A 224 -5.33 23.84 -5.50
CA ILE A 224 -4.46 24.98 -5.82
C ILE A 224 -5.09 26.28 -5.36
#